data_cc605d56fe99c718c30b2354d7f7ba4d
#
_entry.id   cc605d56fe99c718c30b2354d7f7ba4d
#
_cell.length_a   1.000
_cell.length_b   1.000
_cell.length_c   1.000
_cell.angle_alpha   90.00
_cell.angle_beta   90.00
_cell.angle_gamma   90.00
#
_symmetry.space_group_name_H-M   'P 1'
#
loop_
_entity.id
_entity.type
_entity.pdbx_description
1 polymer ?
#
loop_
_entity_poly.entity_id
_entity_poly.type
_entity_poly.pdbx_seq_one_letter_code
_entity_poly.pdbx_strand_id
1 'polypeptide(L)'
;MNVGVKLVGLCRWSYPAEPGAFAEAEGETLESLRKRLYAPERLAKRLLFLREIVVPCLKAQTDPDFTLVMLMGDQLPESVRAEVLQIIAPVPQIKPVFRQEGLPHQAVCRQLMLAERDDTVRAAAEFRLDYDDAVGVDFIERVRDFFPKVRGIYRNGGKLVLDFNRGFILSVDEDGVQLRQVITRNWTPGQVLFIRPQSDKCLFDFAHAQMWRRIPTMSFPRAQMFLRGAHAENDSQIGVRKFNEEMLRVSAAELPGLMRTRFNLDLERLRDGWAALCDLD
;
A
#
# COMPACT_ATOMS: atom_id res chain seq x y z
N MET A 1 16.83 -14.48 16.99
CA MET A 1 16.11 -15.29 15.98
C MET A 1 14.65 -14.92 16.02
N ASN A 2 14.15 -14.27 14.98
CA ASN A 2 12.74 -13.86 14.88
C ASN A 2 11.84 -15.08 14.62
N VAL A 3 11.62 -15.87 15.65
CA VAL A 3 10.87 -17.12 15.55
C VAL A 3 9.37 -16.81 15.53
N GLY A 4 8.85 -16.32 14.39
CA GLY A 4 7.42 -16.31 14.46
C GLY A 4 6.58 -15.70 13.38
N VAL A 5 7.00 -14.68 12.66
CA VAL A 5 6.13 -13.98 11.70
C VAL A 5 6.91 -13.61 10.44
N LYS A 6 6.45 -14.08 9.28
CA LYS A 6 6.90 -13.62 7.97
C LYS A 6 5.98 -12.51 7.49
N LEU A 7 6.55 -11.32 7.25
CA LEU A 7 5.80 -10.19 6.71
C LEU A 7 5.92 -10.16 5.19
N VAL A 8 4.76 -10.17 4.53
CA VAL A 8 4.65 -10.12 3.07
C VAL A 8 3.64 -9.06 2.68
N GLY A 9 4.07 -8.09 1.89
CA GLY A 9 3.20 -7.09 1.28
C GLY A 9 3.06 -7.27 -0.22
N LEU A 10 2.01 -6.70 -0.79
CA LEU A 10 1.86 -6.57 -2.23
C LEU A 10 1.49 -5.15 -2.61
N CYS A 11 2.27 -4.59 -3.54
CA CYS A 11 1.99 -3.33 -4.22
C CYS A 11 1.62 -3.63 -5.67
N ARG A 12 0.45 -3.17 -6.08
CA ARG A 12 0.08 -3.20 -7.50
C ARG A 12 0.51 -1.89 -8.16
N TRP A 13 1.60 -1.96 -8.95
CA TRP A 13 2.11 -0.81 -9.65
C TRP A 13 1.82 -0.91 -11.14
N SER A 14 0.80 -0.46 -11.74
CA SER A 14 0.46 -0.56 -13.18
C SER A 14 0.41 -2.01 -13.72
N TYR A 15 -0.60 -2.76 -13.30
CA TYR A 15 -0.91 -4.09 -13.83
C TYR A 15 -2.27 -4.08 -14.53
N PRO A 16 -2.33 -4.12 -15.88
CA PRO A 16 -3.56 -4.32 -16.63
C PRO A 16 -4.10 -5.74 -16.40
N ALA A 17 -5.07 -5.87 -15.48
CA ALA A 17 -5.73 -7.15 -15.21
C ALA A 17 -6.83 -7.44 -16.24
N GLU A 18 -7.60 -8.49 -16.03
CA GLU A 18 -8.76 -8.80 -16.84
C GLU A 18 -9.74 -7.62 -16.87
N PRO A 19 -10.43 -7.35 -18.01
CA PRO A 19 -11.46 -6.34 -18.09
C PRO A 19 -12.58 -6.58 -17.06
N GLY A 20 -13.05 -5.50 -16.42
CA GLY A 20 -14.07 -5.58 -15.37
C GLY A 20 -13.58 -5.99 -13.98
N ALA A 21 -12.26 -6.21 -13.79
CA ALA A 21 -11.69 -6.47 -12.46
C ALA A 21 -11.89 -5.29 -11.48
N PHE A 22 -12.09 -4.09 -12.01
CA PHE A 22 -12.35 -2.86 -11.25
C PHE A 22 -13.57 -2.14 -11.81
N ALA A 23 -14.34 -1.49 -10.94
CA ALA A 23 -15.58 -0.81 -11.33
C ALA A 23 -15.39 0.26 -12.43
N GLU A 24 -14.24 0.92 -12.45
CA GLU A 24 -13.88 1.91 -13.47
C GLU A 24 -13.51 1.30 -14.84
N ALA A 25 -13.26 0.00 -14.89
CA ALA A 25 -12.90 -0.73 -16.12
C ALA A 25 -14.07 -1.55 -16.68
N GLU A 26 -15.29 -1.31 -16.23
CA GLU A 26 -16.46 -2.03 -16.72
C GLU A 26 -16.71 -1.67 -18.19
N GLY A 27 -16.66 -2.68 -19.06
CA GLY A 27 -16.82 -2.52 -20.50
C GLY A 27 -15.55 -2.15 -21.29
N GLU A 28 -14.40 -1.91 -20.62
CA GLU A 28 -13.12 -1.69 -21.32
C GLU A 28 -12.55 -3.00 -21.90
N THR A 29 -11.81 -2.87 -23.01
CA THR A 29 -10.97 -3.96 -23.52
C THR A 29 -9.61 -3.94 -22.81
N LEU A 30 -8.86 -5.06 -22.86
CA LEU A 30 -7.50 -5.11 -22.35
C LEU A 30 -6.59 -4.06 -23.01
N GLU A 31 -6.76 -3.82 -24.31
CA GLU A 31 -5.99 -2.82 -25.05
C GLU A 31 -6.30 -1.39 -24.56
N SER A 32 -7.58 -1.06 -24.39
CA SER A 32 -8.01 0.23 -23.84
C SER A 32 -7.47 0.43 -22.42
N LEU A 33 -7.58 -0.61 -21.57
CA LEU A 33 -7.06 -0.61 -20.22
C LEU A 33 -5.53 -0.39 -20.19
N ARG A 34 -4.80 -1.08 -21.09
CA ARG A 34 -3.35 -0.90 -21.24
C ARG A 34 -3.02 0.54 -21.66
N LYS A 35 -3.68 1.06 -22.71
CA LYS A 35 -3.49 2.43 -23.16
C LYS A 35 -3.70 3.45 -22.04
N ARG A 36 -4.74 3.28 -21.25
CA ARG A 36 -5.04 4.16 -20.10
C ARG A 36 -4.01 4.02 -18.96
N LEU A 37 -3.62 2.79 -18.59
CA LEU A 37 -2.69 2.57 -17.48
C LEU A 37 -1.24 2.93 -17.83
N TYR A 38 -0.89 2.91 -19.12
CA TYR A 38 0.45 3.24 -19.62
C TYR A 38 0.52 4.60 -20.30
N ALA A 39 -0.51 5.43 -20.16
CA ALA A 39 -0.45 6.81 -20.60
C ALA A 39 0.76 7.52 -19.95
N PRO A 40 1.57 8.28 -20.73
CA PRO A 40 2.80 8.89 -20.24
C PRO A 40 2.60 9.73 -18.97
N GLU A 41 1.55 10.54 -18.94
CA GLU A 41 1.20 11.42 -17.80
C GLU A 41 0.90 10.60 -16.55
N ARG A 42 0.16 9.51 -16.72
CA ARG A 42 -0.18 8.58 -15.62
C ARG A 42 1.05 7.86 -15.07
N LEU A 43 1.92 7.40 -15.96
CA LEU A 43 3.17 6.74 -15.57
C LEU A 43 4.13 7.71 -14.87
N ALA A 44 4.23 8.96 -15.35
CA ALA A 44 5.03 10.00 -14.72
C ALA A 44 4.58 10.28 -13.27
N LYS A 45 3.26 10.43 -13.04
CA LYS A 45 2.69 10.59 -11.70
C LYS A 45 3.00 9.38 -10.80
N ARG A 46 2.86 8.16 -11.32
CA ARG A 46 3.18 6.93 -10.57
C ARG A 46 4.66 6.80 -10.24
N LEU A 47 5.55 7.21 -11.12
CA LEU A 47 6.99 7.27 -10.87
C LEU A 47 7.32 8.29 -9.76
N LEU A 48 6.68 9.46 -9.78
CA LEU A 48 6.80 10.46 -8.72
C LEU A 48 6.38 9.89 -7.36
N PHE A 49 5.19 9.28 -7.27
CA PHE A 49 4.72 8.70 -6.01
C PHE A 49 5.60 7.54 -5.55
N LEU A 50 6.07 6.70 -6.44
CA LEU A 50 7.02 5.64 -6.10
C LEU A 50 8.31 6.21 -5.50
N ARG A 51 8.85 7.27 -6.11
CA ARG A 51 10.11 7.91 -5.71
C ARG A 51 9.99 8.71 -4.41
N GLU A 52 8.90 9.46 -4.24
CA GLU A 52 8.77 10.42 -3.14
C GLU A 52 7.89 9.91 -1.98
N ILE A 53 7.12 8.82 -2.16
CA ILE A 53 6.22 8.28 -1.13
C ILE A 53 6.60 6.84 -0.76
N VAL A 54 6.49 5.90 -1.69
CA VAL A 54 6.60 4.46 -1.38
C VAL A 54 8.03 4.08 -0.98
N VAL A 55 9.00 4.41 -1.81
CA VAL A 55 10.41 4.03 -1.57
C VAL A 55 10.97 4.67 -0.30
N PRO A 56 10.78 5.97 -0.02
CA PRO A 56 11.28 6.57 1.21
C PRO A 56 10.74 5.91 2.49
N CYS A 57 9.44 5.63 2.58
CA CYS A 57 8.86 5.01 3.78
C CYS A 57 9.32 3.57 3.99
N LEU A 58 9.53 2.80 2.92
CA LEU A 58 10.01 1.42 3.00
C LEU A 58 11.51 1.35 3.31
N LYS A 59 12.31 2.26 2.76
CA LYS A 59 13.75 2.38 3.04
C LYS A 59 14.02 2.68 4.50
N ALA A 60 13.14 3.43 5.14
CA ALA A 60 13.29 3.87 6.53
C ALA A 60 12.68 2.92 7.56
N GLN A 61 12.19 1.74 7.17
CA GLN A 61 11.63 0.79 8.12
C GLN A 61 12.67 0.39 9.18
N THR A 62 12.30 0.49 10.45
CA THR A 62 13.16 0.12 11.59
C THR A 62 13.45 -1.37 11.65
N ASP A 63 12.55 -2.20 11.12
CA ASP A 63 12.74 -3.64 10.94
C ASP A 63 12.77 -3.96 9.42
N PRO A 64 13.94 -4.33 8.86
CA PRO A 64 14.08 -4.60 7.42
C PRO A 64 13.65 -6.02 7.00
N ASP A 65 13.19 -6.86 7.91
CA ASP A 65 12.81 -8.24 7.62
C ASP A 65 11.37 -8.34 7.11
N PHE A 66 11.16 -7.94 5.85
CA PHE A 66 9.90 -8.07 5.13
C PHE A 66 10.14 -8.27 3.63
N THR A 67 9.10 -8.66 2.91
CA THR A 67 9.08 -8.67 1.44
C THR A 67 7.88 -7.87 0.96
N LEU A 68 8.09 -6.95 0.02
CA LEU A 68 7.01 -6.30 -0.73
C LEU A 68 7.08 -6.74 -2.19
N VAL A 69 6.14 -7.54 -2.64
CA VAL A 69 6.00 -7.89 -4.05
C VAL A 69 5.42 -6.68 -4.79
N MET A 70 6.12 -6.20 -5.81
CA MET A 70 5.65 -5.12 -6.68
C MET A 70 5.20 -5.70 -8.02
N LEU A 71 3.89 -5.80 -8.20
CA LEU A 71 3.27 -6.40 -9.39
C LEU A 71 3.14 -5.37 -10.51
N MET A 72 3.69 -5.71 -11.66
CA MET A 72 3.66 -4.93 -12.91
C MET A 72 3.25 -5.81 -14.09
N GLY A 73 2.72 -5.18 -15.15
CA GLY A 73 2.45 -5.87 -16.41
C GLY A 73 3.73 -6.17 -17.19
N ASP A 74 3.73 -7.26 -17.96
CA ASP A 74 4.87 -7.67 -18.80
C ASP A 74 5.04 -6.81 -20.05
N GLN A 75 4.01 -6.01 -20.42
CA GLN A 75 4.05 -5.05 -21.52
C GLN A 75 4.35 -3.61 -21.07
N LEU A 76 4.78 -3.43 -19.81
CA LEU A 76 5.21 -2.11 -19.35
C LEU A 76 6.33 -1.56 -20.23
N PRO A 77 6.26 -0.29 -20.72
CA PRO A 77 7.29 0.30 -21.57
C PRO A 77 8.70 0.15 -20.97
N GLU A 78 9.67 -0.25 -21.78
CA GLU A 78 11.02 -0.61 -21.30
C GLU A 78 11.74 0.55 -20.60
N SER A 79 11.56 1.79 -21.08
CA SER A 79 12.12 2.98 -20.42
C SER A 79 11.57 3.16 -19.00
N VAL A 80 10.25 2.98 -18.83
CA VAL A 80 9.58 3.07 -17.52
C VAL A 80 9.98 1.92 -16.61
N ARG A 81 10.09 0.71 -17.17
CA ARG A 81 10.59 -0.47 -16.46
C ARG A 81 12.00 -0.23 -15.90
N ALA A 82 12.91 0.29 -16.73
CA ALA A 82 14.28 0.60 -16.30
C ALA A 82 14.28 1.65 -15.16
N GLU A 83 13.47 2.70 -15.29
CA GLU A 83 13.36 3.75 -14.27
C GLU A 83 12.77 3.21 -12.95
N VAL A 84 11.71 2.40 -13.00
CA VAL A 84 11.15 1.75 -11.80
C VAL A 84 12.22 0.92 -11.09
N LEU A 85 12.96 0.09 -11.83
CA LEU A 85 14.00 -0.76 -11.25
C LEU A 85 15.13 0.08 -10.62
N GLN A 86 15.48 1.21 -11.21
CA GLN A 86 16.44 2.15 -10.63
C GLN A 86 15.91 2.79 -9.34
N ILE A 87 14.64 3.22 -9.30
CA ILE A 87 14.03 3.85 -8.13
C ILE A 87 13.96 2.89 -6.95
N ILE A 88 13.61 1.61 -7.17
CA ILE A 88 13.46 0.63 -6.10
C ILE A 88 14.79 -0.02 -5.66
N ALA A 89 15.86 0.09 -6.44
CA ALA A 89 17.15 -0.54 -6.17
C ALA A 89 17.70 -0.31 -4.74
N PRO A 90 17.50 0.86 -4.10
CA PRO A 90 17.95 1.09 -2.73
C PRO A 90 17.18 0.32 -1.64
N VAL A 91 16.11 -0.39 -1.99
CA VAL A 91 15.23 -1.13 -1.05
C VAL A 91 15.14 -2.60 -1.49
N PRO A 92 16.10 -3.46 -1.08
CA PRO A 92 16.15 -4.86 -1.52
C PRO A 92 14.94 -5.70 -1.09
N GLN A 93 14.13 -5.21 -0.16
CA GLN A 93 12.87 -5.81 0.27
C GLN A 93 11.77 -5.70 -0.78
N ILE A 94 11.89 -4.78 -1.75
CA ILE A 94 10.95 -4.67 -2.86
C ILE A 94 11.35 -5.69 -3.93
N LYS A 95 10.47 -6.65 -4.18
CA LYS A 95 10.64 -7.69 -5.19
C LYS A 95 9.81 -7.34 -6.44
N PRO A 96 10.42 -6.81 -7.52
CA PRO A 96 9.68 -6.53 -8.74
C PRO A 96 9.25 -7.83 -9.43
N VAL A 97 7.99 -7.89 -9.85
CA VAL A 97 7.42 -9.05 -10.54
C VAL A 97 6.61 -8.58 -11.74
N PHE A 98 7.01 -9.04 -12.92
CA PHE A 98 6.30 -8.81 -14.18
C PHE A 98 5.43 -10.01 -14.50
N ARG A 99 4.15 -9.79 -14.76
CA ARG A 99 3.18 -10.85 -15.07
C ARG A 99 2.45 -10.56 -16.37
N GLN A 100 2.10 -11.62 -17.06
CA GLN A 100 1.23 -11.53 -18.23
C GLN A 100 -0.03 -10.74 -17.88
N GLU A 101 -0.36 -9.80 -18.75
CA GLU A 101 -1.55 -8.96 -18.61
C GLU A 101 -2.83 -9.71 -19.00
N GLY A 102 -3.98 -9.18 -18.58
CA GLY A 102 -5.29 -9.74 -18.88
C GLY A 102 -5.68 -10.95 -18.04
N LEU A 103 -4.86 -11.36 -17.08
CA LEU A 103 -5.21 -12.45 -16.16
C LEU A 103 -6.10 -11.96 -15.01
N PRO A 104 -6.89 -12.86 -14.40
CA PRO A 104 -7.71 -12.55 -13.24
C PRO A 104 -6.90 -11.94 -12.10
N HIS A 105 -7.18 -10.67 -11.77
CA HIS A 105 -6.43 -9.90 -10.78
C HIS A 105 -6.26 -10.62 -9.44
N GLN A 106 -7.37 -11.13 -8.90
CA GLN A 106 -7.35 -11.82 -7.61
C GLN A 106 -6.48 -13.08 -7.64
N ALA A 107 -6.54 -13.85 -8.73
CA ALA A 107 -5.76 -15.07 -8.89
C ALA A 107 -4.25 -14.78 -8.94
N VAL A 108 -3.85 -13.75 -9.70
CA VAL A 108 -2.44 -13.32 -9.79
C VAL A 108 -1.92 -12.84 -8.43
N CYS A 109 -2.64 -11.94 -7.76
CA CYS A 109 -2.24 -11.46 -6.44
C CYS A 109 -2.15 -12.60 -5.41
N ARG A 110 -3.14 -13.50 -5.41
CA ARG A 110 -3.15 -14.67 -4.53
C ARG A 110 -1.93 -15.57 -4.76
N GLN A 111 -1.63 -15.90 -6.01
CA GLN A 111 -0.47 -16.71 -6.37
C GLN A 111 0.84 -16.08 -5.84
N LEU A 112 1.00 -14.78 -6.03
CA LEU A 112 2.20 -14.06 -5.60
C LEU A 112 2.33 -14.05 -4.07
N MET A 113 1.24 -13.78 -3.35
CA MET A 113 1.26 -13.77 -1.89
C MET A 113 1.57 -15.14 -1.29
N LEU A 114 0.98 -16.21 -1.83
CA LEU A 114 1.24 -17.58 -1.37
C LEU A 114 2.67 -18.03 -1.65
N ALA A 115 3.26 -17.60 -2.76
CA ALA A 115 4.64 -17.94 -3.13
C ALA A 115 5.71 -17.33 -2.20
N GLU A 116 5.39 -16.25 -1.50
CA GLU A 116 6.33 -15.59 -0.58
C GLU A 116 6.19 -16.07 0.88
N ARG A 117 5.27 -16.98 1.16
CA ARG A 117 5.12 -17.54 2.52
C ARG A 117 6.26 -18.46 2.89
N ASP A 118 6.48 -18.56 4.17
CA ASP A 118 7.42 -19.47 4.80
C ASP A 118 6.63 -20.38 5.76
N ASP A 119 6.55 -21.66 5.44
CA ASP A 119 5.79 -22.63 6.23
C ASP A 119 6.44 -22.96 7.59
N THR A 120 7.66 -22.55 7.81
CA THR A 120 8.40 -22.77 9.06
C THR A 120 8.07 -21.76 10.15
N VAL A 121 7.46 -20.61 9.81
CA VAL A 121 7.05 -19.60 10.76
C VAL A 121 5.66 -19.87 11.37
N ARG A 122 5.33 -19.16 12.44
CA ARG A 122 4.05 -19.34 13.13
C ARG A 122 2.88 -18.67 12.46
N ALA A 123 3.15 -17.56 11.76
CA ALA A 123 2.15 -16.80 11.04
C ALA A 123 2.77 -16.08 9.84
N ALA A 124 2.02 -15.97 8.75
CA ALA A 124 2.22 -14.96 7.74
C ALA A 124 1.45 -13.69 8.17
N ALA A 125 2.09 -12.53 8.10
CA ALA A 125 1.46 -11.23 8.27
C ALA A 125 1.42 -10.55 6.90
N GLU A 126 0.23 -10.45 6.34
CA GLU A 126 0.02 -9.98 4.99
C GLU A 126 -0.57 -8.57 4.98
N PHE A 127 -0.02 -7.68 4.16
CA PHE A 127 -0.51 -6.32 3.98
C PHE A 127 -0.55 -5.92 2.51
N ARG A 128 -1.30 -4.88 2.21
CA ARG A 128 -1.36 -4.26 0.89
C ARG A 128 -0.91 -2.81 1.01
N LEU A 129 -0.09 -2.39 0.07
CA LEU A 129 0.34 -1.01 -0.08
C LEU A 129 0.11 -0.60 -1.53
N ASP A 130 -0.72 0.41 -1.77
CA ASP A 130 -0.92 0.92 -3.12
C ASP A 130 0.24 1.87 -3.50
N TYR A 131 0.38 2.20 -4.78
CA TYR A 131 1.55 2.92 -5.32
C TYR A 131 1.67 4.39 -4.86
N ASP A 132 0.65 4.93 -4.21
CA ASP A 132 0.52 6.28 -3.69
C ASP A 132 0.37 6.31 -2.15
N ASP A 133 0.49 5.15 -1.51
CA ASP A 133 0.35 4.98 -0.06
C ASP A 133 1.72 4.92 0.64
N ALA A 134 1.75 5.27 1.94
CA ALA A 134 2.89 5.02 2.80
C ALA A 134 2.48 4.41 4.15
N VAL A 135 3.42 3.73 4.78
CA VAL A 135 3.30 3.24 6.16
C VAL A 135 4.35 3.89 7.07
N GLY A 136 4.05 4.00 8.35
CA GLY A 136 4.99 4.55 9.33
C GLY A 136 6.32 3.79 9.35
N VAL A 137 7.42 4.49 9.64
CA VAL A 137 8.78 3.90 9.63
C VAL A 137 8.96 2.73 10.60
N ASP A 138 8.11 2.58 11.58
CA ASP A 138 8.09 1.47 12.54
C ASP A 138 6.95 0.47 12.29
N PHE A 139 6.34 0.49 11.09
CA PHE A 139 5.19 -0.36 10.78
C PHE A 139 5.53 -1.85 10.86
N ILE A 140 6.59 -2.29 10.22
CA ILE A 140 7.01 -3.70 10.19
C ILE A 140 7.35 -4.20 11.60
N GLU A 141 8.15 -3.43 12.36
CA GLU A 141 8.50 -3.72 13.75
C GLU A 141 7.25 -3.86 14.63
N ARG A 142 6.31 -2.91 14.55
CA ARG A 142 5.07 -2.94 15.33
C ARG A 142 4.19 -4.12 14.99
N VAL A 143 4.06 -4.48 13.72
CA VAL A 143 3.31 -5.68 13.33
C VAL A 143 3.91 -6.92 13.99
N ARG A 144 5.23 -7.05 13.96
CA ARG A 144 5.95 -8.18 14.54
C ARG A 144 5.78 -8.23 16.06
N ASP A 145 5.97 -7.10 16.74
CA ASP A 145 5.84 -6.95 18.19
C ASP A 145 4.42 -7.16 18.71
N PHE A 146 3.46 -7.01 17.80
CA PHE A 146 2.05 -7.20 18.15
C PHE A 146 1.66 -8.65 18.21
N PHE A 147 2.21 -9.49 17.37
CA PHE A 147 1.83 -10.89 17.24
C PHE A 147 1.89 -11.69 18.56
N PRO A 148 2.93 -11.59 19.41
CA PRO A 148 2.96 -12.26 20.71
C PRO A 148 1.77 -11.90 21.61
N LYS A 149 1.32 -10.63 21.57
CA LYS A 149 0.23 -10.10 22.41
C LYS A 149 -1.15 -10.64 22.01
N VAL A 150 -1.31 -10.98 20.72
CA VAL A 150 -2.60 -11.45 20.15
C VAL A 150 -2.60 -12.94 19.81
N ARG A 151 -1.51 -13.65 20.11
CA ARG A 151 -1.31 -15.05 19.77
C ARG A 151 -2.42 -15.97 20.28
N GLY A 152 -3.01 -15.66 21.44
CA GLY A 152 -4.12 -16.43 21.99
C GLY A 152 -5.36 -16.40 21.09
N ILE A 153 -5.74 -15.20 20.62
CA ILE A 153 -6.88 -15.01 19.72
C ILE A 153 -6.60 -15.66 18.36
N TYR A 154 -5.39 -15.42 17.82
CA TYR A 154 -4.96 -16.00 16.55
C TYR A 154 -5.03 -17.54 16.54
N ARG A 155 -4.59 -18.22 17.61
CA ARG A 155 -4.61 -19.69 17.72
C ARG A 155 -6.00 -20.29 17.53
N ASN A 156 -7.03 -19.66 18.06
CA ASN A 156 -8.40 -20.17 18.03
C ASN A 156 -8.97 -20.22 16.61
N GLY A 157 -8.68 -19.18 15.77
CA GLY A 157 -9.24 -19.08 14.42
C GLY A 157 -8.21 -19.20 13.28
N GLY A 158 -6.93 -19.19 13.60
CA GLY A 158 -5.83 -19.20 12.61
C GLY A 158 -5.76 -17.94 11.75
N LYS A 159 -6.53 -16.92 12.10
CA LYS A 159 -6.58 -15.61 11.44
C LYS A 159 -6.85 -14.51 12.46
N LEU A 160 -6.24 -13.34 12.22
CA LEU A 160 -6.48 -12.12 12.99
C LEU A 160 -6.18 -10.91 12.11
N VAL A 161 -7.00 -9.88 12.15
CA VAL A 161 -6.71 -8.60 11.51
C VAL A 161 -6.18 -7.62 12.55
N LEU A 162 -5.05 -6.99 12.24
CA LEU A 162 -4.55 -5.81 12.91
C LEU A 162 -4.87 -4.61 12.03
N ASP A 163 -5.54 -3.60 12.60
CA ASP A 163 -5.99 -2.41 11.91
C ASP A 163 -5.38 -1.18 12.59
N PHE A 164 -4.33 -0.63 11.99
CA PHE A 164 -3.78 0.67 12.37
C PHE A 164 -4.67 1.76 11.77
N ASN A 165 -5.61 2.22 12.55
CA ASN A 165 -6.73 3.00 12.05
C ASN A 165 -6.55 4.53 12.16
N ARG A 166 -5.34 5.00 12.45
CA ARG A 166 -4.98 6.42 12.48
C ARG A 166 -3.89 6.74 11.46
N GLY A 167 -4.11 7.75 10.65
CA GLY A 167 -3.18 8.17 9.62
C GLY A 167 -3.56 9.49 8.98
N PHE A 168 -3.15 9.64 7.73
CA PHE A 168 -3.44 10.82 6.92
C PHE A 168 -4.01 10.42 5.56
N ILE A 169 -4.81 11.31 4.98
CA ILE A 169 -5.07 11.37 3.55
C ILE A 169 -4.10 12.40 2.98
N LEU A 170 -3.40 12.01 1.93
CA LEU A 170 -2.56 12.87 1.11
C LEU A 170 -3.29 13.13 -0.20
N SER A 171 -3.83 14.34 -0.37
CA SER A 171 -4.38 14.77 -1.65
C SER A 171 -3.32 15.50 -2.45
N VAL A 172 -3.24 15.18 -3.74
CA VAL A 172 -2.35 15.84 -4.69
C VAL A 172 -3.20 16.19 -5.91
N ASP A 173 -3.40 17.48 -6.11
CA ASP A 173 -4.25 18.07 -7.14
C ASP A 173 -3.67 19.40 -7.65
N GLU A 174 -4.45 20.16 -8.42
CA GLU A 174 -4.05 21.48 -8.96
C GLU A 174 -3.75 22.52 -7.86
N ASP A 175 -4.39 22.37 -6.69
CA ASP A 175 -4.14 23.22 -5.52
C ASP A 175 -2.87 22.80 -4.75
N GLY A 176 -2.20 21.75 -5.20
CA GLY A 176 -0.95 21.21 -4.66
C GLY A 176 -1.12 20.05 -3.71
N VAL A 177 -0.22 19.94 -2.73
CA VAL A 177 -0.18 18.84 -1.76
C VAL A 177 -0.91 19.22 -0.47
N GLN A 178 -1.97 18.51 -0.15
CA GLN A 178 -2.77 18.71 1.05
C GLN A 178 -2.74 17.45 1.93
N LEU A 179 -2.72 17.65 3.24
CA LEU A 179 -2.75 16.59 4.23
C LEU A 179 -3.94 16.74 5.17
N ARG A 180 -4.68 15.67 5.36
CA ARG A 180 -5.80 15.62 6.31
C ARG A 180 -5.63 14.44 7.25
N GLN A 181 -5.60 14.68 8.55
CA GLN A 181 -5.58 13.62 9.56
C GLN A 181 -6.91 12.86 9.58
N VAL A 182 -6.82 11.54 9.75
CA VAL A 182 -8.00 10.66 9.79
C VAL A 182 -7.84 9.55 10.82
N ILE A 183 -8.97 9.20 11.46
CA ILE A 183 -9.15 7.93 12.15
C ILE A 183 -10.27 7.19 11.42
N THR A 184 -9.95 6.03 10.88
CA THR A 184 -10.87 5.24 10.07
C THR A 184 -10.71 3.75 10.37
N ARG A 185 -11.56 2.89 9.84
CA ARG A 185 -11.48 1.45 10.07
C ARG A 185 -11.30 0.71 8.76
N ASN A 186 -10.44 -0.31 8.81
CA ASN A 186 -10.26 -1.27 7.71
C ASN A 186 -9.82 -0.62 6.40
N TRP A 187 -8.96 0.38 6.46
CA TRP A 187 -8.30 0.93 5.28
C TRP A 187 -7.03 0.16 4.95
N THR A 188 -6.81 -0.06 3.67
CA THR A 188 -5.78 -0.93 3.12
C THR A 188 -4.37 -0.64 3.63
N PRO A 189 -3.87 0.61 3.65
CA PRO A 189 -2.48 0.85 4.05
C PRO A 189 -2.19 0.47 5.51
N GLY A 190 -3.17 0.63 6.40
CA GLY A 190 -3.02 0.34 7.83
C GLY A 190 -3.42 -1.07 8.25
N GLN A 191 -3.89 -1.91 7.33
CA GLN A 191 -4.47 -3.21 7.65
C GLN A 191 -3.49 -4.36 7.41
N VAL A 192 -3.38 -5.27 8.38
CA VAL A 192 -2.55 -6.47 8.30
C VAL A 192 -3.37 -7.70 8.66
N LEU A 193 -3.31 -8.73 7.83
CA LEU A 193 -3.90 -10.04 8.10
C LEU A 193 -2.82 -11.00 8.59
N PHE A 194 -2.89 -11.41 9.86
CA PHE A 194 -2.19 -12.60 10.32
C PHE A 194 -2.96 -13.85 9.90
N ILE A 195 -2.30 -14.77 9.22
CA ILE A 195 -2.89 -16.02 8.72
C ILE A 195 -1.91 -17.17 8.88
N ARG A 196 -2.42 -18.41 9.00
CA ARG A 196 -1.55 -19.59 9.04
C ARG A 196 -0.77 -19.70 7.73
N PRO A 197 0.54 -19.93 7.77
CA PRO A 197 1.36 -20.04 6.55
C PRO A 197 0.83 -21.11 5.58
N GLN A 198 0.31 -22.22 6.09
CA GLN A 198 -0.21 -23.34 5.31
C GLN A 198 -1.64 -23.11 4.80
N SER A 199 -2.26 -21.96 5.08
CA SER A 199 -3.59 -21.65 4.57
C SER A 199 -3.60 -21.54 3.06
N ASP A 200 -4.61 -22.10 2.42
CA ASP A 200 -4.87 -21.94 0.99
C ASP A 200 -5.39 -20.54 0.61
N LYS A 201 -5.69 -19.69 1.61
CA LYS A 201 -6.19 -18.32 1.43
C LYS A 201 -5.14 -17.29 1.79
N CYS A 202 -5.24 -16.09 1.20
CA CYS A 202 -4.42 -14.93 1.50
C CYS A 202 -5.27 -13.67 1.70
N LEU A 203 -4.64 -12.54 1.94
CA LEU A 203 -5.30 -11.23 2.11
C LEU A 203 -6.29 -10.91 0.97
N PHE A 204 -5.96 -11.28 -0.27
CA PHE A 204 -6.78 -10.98 -1.45
C PHE A 204 -8.03 -11.88 -1.59
N ASP A 205 -8.18 -12.90 -0.77
CA ASP A 205 -9.41 -13.71 -0.70
C ASP A 205 -10.50 -13.07 0.17
N PHE A 206 -10.21 -11.91 0.76
CA PHE A 206 -11.13 -11.21 1.66
C PHE A 206 -11.36 -9.77 1.19
N ALA A 207 -12.61 -9.34 1.17
CA ALA A 207 -12.93 -7.93 1.00
C ALA A 207 -12.42 -7.13 2.21
N HIS A 208 -11.37 -6.32 2.04
CA HIS A 208 -10.66 -5.62 3.12
C HIS A 208 -11.59 -4.85 4.06
N ALA A 209 -12.54 -4.09 3.52
CA ALA A 209 -13.51 -3.32 4.29
C ALA A 209 -14.49 -4.19 5.12
N GLN A 210 -14.57 -5.49 4.85
CA GLN A 210 -15.51 -6.41 5.48
C GLN A 210 -14.84 -7.56 6.25
N MET A 211 -13.52 -7.62 6.34
CA MET A 211 -12.81 -8.69 7.04
C MET A 211 -13.24 -8.82 8.50
N TRP A 212 -13.53 -7.71 9.16
CA TRP A 212 -14.00 -7.65 10.54
C TRP A 212 -15.30 -8.43 10.80
N ARG A 213 -16.10 -8.70 9.78
CA ARG A 213 -17.34 -9.49 9.91
C ARG A 213 -17.08 -10.98 10.13
N ARG A 214 -15.88 -11.46 9.79
CA ARG A 214 -15.54 -12.89 9.76
C ARG A 214 -14.24 -13.23 10.49
N ILE A 215 -13.40 -12.23 10.75
CA ILE A 215 -12.09 -12.41 11.34
C ILE A 215 -11.97 -11.47 12.52
N PRO A 216 -11.55 -11.93 13.72
CA PRO A 216 -11.26 -11.07 14.84
C PRO A 216 -10.36 -9.91 14.44
N THR A 217 -10.73 -8.69 14.77
CA THR A 217 -10.03 -7.48 14.35
C THR A 217 -9.68 -6.64 15.57
N MET A 218 -8.44 -6.19 15.66
CA MET A 218 -7.97 -5.27 16.68
C MET A 218 -7.51 -3.96 16.06
N SER A 219 -8.11 -2.85 16.50
CA SER A 219 -7.79 -1.51 15.99
C SER A 219 -6.88 -0.74 16.94
N PHE A 220 -5.92 0.00 16.38
CA PHE A 220 -4.90 0.77 17.10
C PHE A 220 -4.85 2.23 16.66
N PRO A 221 -5.43 3.17 17.44
CA PRO A 221 -5.50 4.58 17.08
C PRO A 221 -4.36 5.45 17.67
N ARG A 222 -3.36 4.87 18.34
CA ARG A 222 -2.39 5.66 19.11
C ARG A 222 -1.36 6.39 18.28
N ALA A 223 -0.95 5.83 17.14
CA ALA A 223 0.08 6.40 16.27
C ALA A 223 -0.44 6.54 14.85
N GLN A 224 0.02 7.56 14.16
CA GLN A 224 -0.21 7.70 12.71
C GLN A 224 0.62 6.62 12.01
N MET A 225 -0.05 5.63 11.42
CA MET A 225 0.61 4.46 10.87
C MET A 225 0.48 4.33 9.36
N PHE A 226 -0.38 5.13 8.76
CA PHE A 226 -0.54 5.12 7.32
C PHE A 226 -0.72 6.53 6.75
N LEU A 227 -0.35 6.66 5.50
CA LEU A 227 -0.69 7.77 4.63
C LEU A 227 -1.36 7.16 3.41
N ARG A 228 -2.56 7.62 3.09
CA ARG A 228 -3.33 7.17 1.95
C ARG A 228 -3.40 8.24 0.89
N GLY A 229 -2.91 7.91 -0.31
CA GLY A 229 -3.01 8.76 -1.47
C GLY A 229 -4.48 8.96 -1.90
N ALA A 230 -4.81 10.19 -2.29
CA ALA A 230 -6.09 10.58 -2.86
C ALA A 230 -5.85 11.55 -4.01
N HIS A 231 -6.04 11.09 -5.23
CA HIS A 231 -5.93 11.88 -6.45
C HIS A 231 -7.00 11.42 -7.46
N ALA A 232 -7.19 12.18 -8.53
CA ALA A 232 -8.27 11.98 -9.48
C ALA A 232 -8.27 10.59 -10.17
N GLU A 233 -7.14 9.89 -10.17
CA GLU A 233 -6.97 8.59 -10.83
C GLU A 233 -7.14 7.39 -9.89
N ASN A 234 -7.55 7.60 -8.62
CA ASN A 234 -7.72 6.52 -7.67
C ASN A 234 -9.02 5.75 -7.95
N ASP A 235 -8.93 4.41 -7.95
CA ASP A 235 -10.08 3.50 -8.10
C ASP A 235 -11.16 3.69 -6.99
N SER A 236 -10.79 4.32 -5.87
CA SER A 236 -11.70 4.60 -4.76
C SER A 236 -11.82 6.11 -4.55
N GLN A 237 -12.99 6.65 -4.85
CA GLN A 237 -13.31 8.04 -4.45
C GLN A 237 -13.40 8.10 -2.93
N ILE A 238 -12.38 8.65 -2.30
CA ILE A 238 -12.40 8.94 -0.87
C ILE A 238 -13.30 10.15 -0.68
N GLY A 239 -14.57 9.88 -0.36
CA GLY A 239 -15.53 10.96 -0.11
C GLY A 239 -15.08 11.82 1.07
N VAL A 240 -14.64 13.03 0.79
CA VAL A 240 -14.12 14.06 1.71
C VAL A 240 -15.13 14.41 2.83
N ARG A 241 -16.39 14.05 2.71
CA ARG A 241 -17.52 14.52 3.52
C ARG A 241 -17.70 13.86 4.90
N LYS A 242 -16.86 12.91 5.31
CA LYS A 242 -17.10 12.14 6.57
C LYS A 242 -16.01 12.29 7.63
N PHE A 243 -15.09 13.20 7.51
CA PHE A 243 -13.99 13.33 8.46
C PHE A 243 -14.22 14.50 9.41
N ASN A 244 -14.27 14.20 10.72
CA ASN A 244 -14.39 15.19 11.78
C ASN A 244 -13.14 16.08 11.81
N GLU A 245 -13.27 17.34 11.46
CA GLU A 245 -12.20 18.36 11.49
C GLU A 245 -11.65 18.59 12.91
N GLU A 246 -12.42 18.24 13.95
CA GLU A 246 -12.02 18.35 15.36
C GLU A 246 -10.81 17.49 15.76
N MET A 247 -10.35 16.57 14.90
CA MET A 247 -9.20 15.69 15.16
C MET A 247 -7.85 16.29 14.74
N LEU A 248 -7.81 17.40 14.04
CA LEU A 248 -6.59 18.08 13.63
C LEU A 248 -5.91 18.77 14.83
N ARG A 249 -5.16 18.00 15.60
CA ARG A 249 -4.27 18.54 16.64
C ARG A 249 -2.87 18.86 16.15
N VAL A 250 -2.60 18.68 14.86
CA VAL A 250 -1.30 18.96 14.24
C VAL A 250 -1.46 20.24 13.42
N SER A 251 -0.70 21.26 13.76
CA SER A 251 -0.71 22.53 13.00
C SER A 251 -0.06 22.33 11.62
N ALA A 252 -0.41 23.19 10.66
CA ALA A 252 0.18 23.17 9.33
C ALA A 252 1.72 23.29 9.36
N ALA A 253 2.25 24.04 10.34
CA ALA A 253 3.70 24.20 10.54
C ALA A 253 4.39 22.92 11.03
N GLU A 254 3.71 22.05 11.74
CA GLU A 254 4.25 20.79 12.27
C GLU A 254 4.19 19.65 11.24
N LEU A 255 3.30 19.73 10.25
CA LEU A 255 3.07 18.66 9.27
C LEU A 255 4.34 18.24 8.52
N PRO A 256 5.21 19.12 7.98
CA PRO A 256 6.42 18.71 7.28
C PRO A 256 7.37 17.91 8.17
N GLY A 257 7.57 18.34 9.41
CA GLY A 257 8.38 17.63 10.40
C GLY A 257 7.81 16.26 10.74
N LEU A 258 6.49 16.16 10.91
CA LEU A 258 5.81 14.91 11.18
C LEU A 258 5.89 13.94 9.99
N MET A 259 5.72 14.42 8.75
CA MET A 259 5.85 13.56 7.56
C MET A 259 7.28 13.03 7.43
N ARG A 260 8.27 13.86 7.67
CA ARG A 260 9.68 13.43 7.64
C ARG A 260 10.00 12.41 8.72
N THR A 261 9.58 12.64 9.97
CA THR A 261 9.88 11.73 11.09
C THR A 261 9.05 10.46 11.08
N ARG A 262 7.78 10.54 10.66
CA ARG A 262 6.82 9.43 10.75
C ARG A 262 6.80 8.53 9.52
N PHE A 263 7.04 9.12 8.34
CA PHE A 263 6.95 8.40 7.06
C PHE A 263 8.21 8.53 6.20
N ASN A 264 9.20 9.29 6.65
CA ASN A 264 10.41 9.62 5.89
C ASN A 264 10.10 10.32 4.55
N LEU A 265 9.02 11.11 4.52
CA LEU A 265 8.59 11.85 3.35
C LEU A 265 9.05 13.31 3.41
N ASP A 266 9.49 13.82 2.26
CA ASP A 266 9.77 15.23 2.05
C ASP A 266 8.64 15.85 1.20
N LEU A 267 7.79 16.65 1.86
CA LEU A 267 6.64 17.26 1.19
C LEU A 267 7.03 18.34 0.17
N GLU A 268 8.19 19.00 0.34
CA GLU A 268 8.67 20.01 -0.61
C GLU A 268 9.07 19.34 -1.91
N ARG A 269 9.86 18.25 -1.84
CA ARG A 269 10.23 17.47 -3.03
C ARG A 269 9.02 16.90 -3.76
N LEU A 270 8.01 16.43 -3.02
CA LEU A 270 6.77 15.95 -3.62
C LEU A 270 6.02 17.09 -4.34
N ARG A 271 5.94 18.28 -3.74
CA ARG A 271 5.30 19.46 -4.35
C ARG A 271 6.03 19.91 -5.61
N ASP A 272 7.36 20.02 -5.52
CA ASP A 272 8.18 20.44 -6.66
C ASP A 272 8.08 19.45 -7.82
N GLY A 273 8.13 18.15 -7.51
CA GLY A 273 7.95 17.11 -8.50
C GLY A 273 6.56 17.11 -9.15
N TRP A 274 5.51 17.39 -8.36
CA TRP A 274 4.15 17.51 -8.88
C TRP A 274 3.98 18.75 -9.76
N ALA A 275 4.46 19.91 -9.32
CA ALA A 275 4.42 21.13 -10.11
C ALA A 275 5.14 20.96 -11.47
N ALA A 276 6.31 20.32 -11.45
CA ALA A 276 7.04 20.05 -12.69
C ALA A 276 6.28 19.11 -13.67
N LEU A 277 5.40 18.23 -13.17
CA LEU A 277 4.54 17.41 -14.03
C LEU A 277 3.38 18.21 -14.60
N CYS A 278 2.79 19.15 -13.83
CA CYS A 278 1.70 19.99 -14.30
C CYS A 278 2.16 21.02 -15.34
N ASP A 279 3.42 21.44 -15.31
CA ASP A 279 4.00 22.38 -16.29
C ASP A 279 4.28 21.71 -17.67
N LEU A 280 4.18 20.38 -17.76
CA LEU A 280 4.39 19.61 -19.00
C LEU A 280 3.07 19.30 -19.76
N ASP A 281 1.91 19.47 -19.11
CA ASP A 281 0.57 19.32 -19.67
C ASP A 281 0.08 20.66 -20.28
#